data_32ab4c77ed0b2f8564c53feb27255c5c
#
_entry.id   32ab4c77ed0b2f8564c53feb27255c5c
#
_cell.length_a   1.000
_cell.length_b   1.000
_cell.length_c   1.000
_cell.angle_alpha   90.00
_cell.angle_beta   90.00
_cell.angle_gamma   90.00
#
_symmetry.space_group_name_H-M   'P 1'
#
loop_
_entity.id
_entity.type
_entity.pdbx_description
1 polymer ?
#
loop_
_entity_poly.entity_id
_entity_poly.type
_entity_poly.pdbx_seq_one_letter_code
_entity_poly.pdbx_strand_id
1 'polypeptide(L)'
;SLVGSEMCIRDSVLGQADAENITVDASKMQIASIYDTISAGMIVCVTGTQEALDAATEYLGEESAIDLAYYDVTSGLRRMFVSNPSVVGVRLGDLGLQSKYGILITRIRRGDKDMVATDDSRLELGDRVRVVTNKENLGRAARIVGDSYKSLSEIDILTFSVGIALGLLVGKIPFPIPGGGVLELGSAGGPLIVGLILGALGRTGPIVWRIPYSSNLTIRQLGITFFLAGIGANAGGDFLKAIKNPSSLTIIAVGAVLTFVLTSLTLIIVYKGFKLPYGTAMGVAAGLFTQPATLGYANDQTNNELPNTGYSTVFPMAMIAKIIVAQVLVVVMVKMGIGV
;
A
#
# COMPACT_ATOMS: atom_id res chain seq x y z
N SER A 1 17.01 1.69 -1.58
CA SER A 1 17.40 2.99 -0.98
C SER A 1 16.60 3.19 0.29
N LEU A 2 17.27 3.36 1.41
CA LEU A 2 16.65 3.71 2.69
C LEU A 2 15.96 5.08 2.52
N VAL A 3 14.64 5.11 2.65
CA VAL A 3 13.88 6.35 2.64
C VAL A 3 13.90 6.92 4.06
N GLY A 4 15.01 7.55 4.42
CA GLY A 4 15.27 8.14 5.72
C GLY A 4 16.23 7.32 6.59
N SER A 5 17.09 7.97 7.30
CA SER A 5 18.06 7.39 8.23
C SER A 5 17.91 8.02 9.61
N GLU A 6 18.46 7.38 10.61
CA GLU A 6 18.68 7.94 11.94
C GLU A 6 20.14 8.33 12.02
N MET A 7 20.40 9.53 12.51
CA MET A 7 21.74 10.07 12.64
C MET A 7 21.90 10.69 14.02
N CYS A 8 22.99 10.42 14.69
CA CYS A 8 23.34 11.13 15.91
C CYS A 8 24.27 12.30 15.57
N ILE A 9 23.85 13.52 15.89
CA ILE A 9 24.56 14.76 15.60
C ILE A 9 25.13 15.29 16.90
N ARG A 10 26.40 15.71 16.88
CA ARG A 10 27.08 16.38 17.97
C ARG A 10 27.29 17.84 17.60
N ASP A 11 27.03 18.74 18.55
CA ASP A 11 27.36 20.15 18.36
C ASP A 11 28.90 20.36 18.29
N SER A 12 29.37 21.02 17.24
CA SER A 12 30.77 21.23 16.93
C SER A 12 31.44 22.38 17.72
N VAL A 13 30.71 23.10 18.56
CA VAL A 13 31.19 24.30 19.26
C VAL A 13 32.17 24.01 20.40
N LEU A 14 32.27 22.76 20.85
CA LEU A 14 33.31 22.37 21.81
C LEU A 14 34.49 21.76 21.06
N GLY A 15 35.62 22.50 21.07
CA GLY A 15 36.87 22.05 20.51
C GLY A 15 37.23 20.63 20.93
N GLN A 16 38.03 19.95 20.05
CA GLN A 16 38.58 18.60 20.18
C GLN A 16 38.72 18.07 21.64
N ALA A 17 37.60 17.65 22.21
CA ALA A 17 37.61 16.81 23.40
C ALA A 17 37.59 15.39 22.89
N ASP A 18 38.65 14.66 23.27
CA ASP A 18 38.97 13.30 22.87
C ASP A 18 37.71 12.40 22.78
N ALA A 19 37.45 11.91 21.56
CA ALA A 19 36.35 11.01 21.26
C ALA A 19 36.38 9.69 22.07
N GLU A 20 37.45 9.41 22.77
CA GLU A 20 37.64 8.16 23.52
C GLU A 20 37.03 8.17 24.93
N ASN A 21 36.59 9.31 25.46
CA ASN A 21 36.12 9.40 26.86
C ASN A 21 34.70 9.96 27.05
N ILE A 22 33.82 9.90 26.06
CA ILE A 22 32.44 10.32 26.23
C ILE A 22 31.62 9.18 26.87
N THR A 23 31.41 9.28 28.17
CA THR A 23 30.46 8.38 28.87
C THR A 23 29.05 8.90 28.67
N VAL A 24 28.22 8.18 27.92
CA VAL A 24 26.79 8.46 27.77
C VAL A 24 26.07 8.04 29.06
N ASP A 25 25.59 8.99 29.80
CA ASP A 25 24.74 8.71 30.98
C ASP A 25 23.30 8.43 30.50
N ALA A 26 22.99 7.16 30.35
CA ALA A 26 21.68 6.70 29.88
C ALA A 26 20.52 7.21 30.77
N SER A 27 20.77 7.58 32.04
CA SER A 27 19.73 8.11 32.94
C SER A 27 19.28 9.53 32.58
N LYS A 28 20.08 10.24 31.77
CA LYS A 28 19.81 11.62 31.29
C LYS A 28 19.25 11.68 29.88
N MET A 29 19.09 10.53 29.23
CA MET A 29 18.45 10.49 27.93
C MET A 29 16.97 10.79 28.04
N GLN A 30 16.49 11.76 27.29
CA GLN A 30 15.07 12.12 27.25
C GLN A 30 14.63 12.37 25.81
N ILE A 31 13.33 12.24 25.59
CA ILE A 31 12.73 12.61 24.31
C ILE A 31 12.64 14.12 24.27
N ALA A 32 13.23 14.73 23.25
CA ALA A 32 13.20 16.17 23.07
C ALA A 32 11.75 16.68 22.94
N SER A 33 11.44 17.69 23.72
CA SER A 33 10.19 18.45 23.62
C SER A 33 10.47 19.77 22.89
N ILE A 34 9.43 20.39 22.34
CA ILE A 34 9.53 21.73 21.72
C ILE A 34 9.95 22.83 22.72
N TYR A 35 9.91 22.53 24.02
CA TYR A 35 10.33 23.44 25.08
C TYR A 35 11.75 23.19 25.57
N ASP A 36 12.40 22.12 25.10
CA ASP A 36 13.75 21.79 25.52
C ASP A 36 14.77 22.66 24.79
N THR A 37 15.79 23.08 25.51
CA THR A 37 16.91 23.84 24.95
C THR A 37 18.08 22.90 24.72
N ILE A 38 18.58 22.86 23.50
CA ILE A 38 19.78 22.14 23.12
C ILE A 38 20.98 23.02 23.48
N SER A 39 21.90 22.49 24.28
CA SER A 39 23.13 23.16 24.68
C SER A 39 24.32 22.56 23.97
N ALA A 40 25.35 23.37 23.76
CA ALA A 40 26.62 22.93 23.14
C ALA A 40 27.19 21.68 23.87
N GLY A 41 27.62 20.70 23.09
CA GLY A 41 28.16 19.44 23.58
C GLY A 41 27.12 18.34 23.82
N MET A 42 25.83 18.61 23.63
CA MET A 42 24.80 17.55 23.66
C MET A 42 24.84 16.70 22.38
N ILE A 43 24.54 15.42 22.51
CA ILE A 43 24.30 14.52 21.38
C ILE A 43 22.79 14.39 21.19
N VAL A 44 22.32 14.71 19.99
CA VAL A 44 20.91 14.65 19.63
C VAL A 44 20.72 13.59 18.55
N CYS A 45 19.77 12.67 18.75
CA CYS A 45 19.39 11.72 17.72
C CYS A 45 18.24 12.29 16.90
N VAL A 46 18.45 12.46 15.60
CA VAL A 46 17.47 13.01 14.65
C VAL A 46 17.03 11.92 13.69
N THR A 47 15.74 11.86 13.44
CA THR A 47 15.16 10.92 12.46
C THR A 47 14.44 11.71 11.39
N GLY A 48 14.80 11.49 10.12
CA GLY A 48 14.22 12.24 9.01
C GLY A 48 14.55 11.67 7.64
N THR A 49 14.15 12.39 6.60
CA THR A 49 14.64 12.15 5.24
C THR A 49 16.11 12.58 5.16
N GLN A 50 16.87 12.08 4.16
CA GLN A 50 18.28 12.46 4.01
C GLN A 50 18.46 13.98 3.93
N GLU A 51 17.62 14.66 3.15
CA GLU A 51 17.65 16.13 3.04
C GLU A 51 17.44 16.84 4.39
N ALA A 52 16.52 16.30 5.21
CA ALA A 52 16.27 16.87 6.54
C ALA A 52 17.41 16.59 7.51
N LEU A 53 18.09 15.44 7.39
CA LEU A 53 19.26 15.11 8.18
C LEU A 53 20.46 15.95 7.79
N ASP A 54 20.68 16.18 6.50
CA ASP A 54 21.76 17.05 6.00
C ASP A 54 21.56 18.49 6.51
N ALA A 55 20.34 19.02 6.44
CA ALA A 55 20.00 20.34 6.99
C ALA A 55 20.17 20.40 8.52
N ALA A 56 19.79 19.34 9.24
CA ALA A 56 19.96 19.26 10.68
C ALA A 56 21.45 19.24 11.06
N THR A 57 22.28 18.53 10.30
CA THR A 57 23.73 18.49 10.51
C THR A 57 24.37 19.84 10.29
N GLU A 58 23.98 20.57 9.24
CA GLU A 58 24.46 21.93 8.97
C GLU A 58 24.12 22.90 10.11
N TYR A 59 22.95 22.72 10.75
CA TYR A 59 22.48 23.61 11.80
C TYR A 59 22.96 23.22 13.20
N LEU A 60 23.02 21.92 13.52
CA LEU A 60 23.28 21.40 14.86
C LEU A 60 24.76 21.03 15.09
N GLY A 61 25.54 20.74 14.04
CA GLY A 61 26.95 20.37 14.13
C GLY A 61 27.31 19.15 13.31
N GLU A 62 28.19 18.29 13.80
CA GLU A 62 28.75 17.16 13.08
C GLU A 62 28.09 15.84 13.46
N GLU A 63 28.14 14.87 12.55
CA GLU A 63 27.72 13.50 12.84
C GLU A 63 28.56 12.89 13.98
N SER A 64 27.89 12.37 15.00
CA SER A 64 28.54 11.74 16.14
C SER A 64 28.90 10.28 15.85
N ALA A 65 30.09 9.86 16.22
CA ALA A 65 30.46 8.45 16.21
C ALA A 65 29.69 7.60 17.23
N ILE A 66 28.95 8.24 18.14
CA ILE A 66 28.16 7.58 19.17
C ILE A 66 26.75 7.39 18.65
N ASP A 67 26.33 6.14 18.46
CA ASP A 67 24.95 5.78 18.14
C ASP A 67 24.15 5.62 19.44
N LEU A 68 23.32 6.62 19.76
CA LEU A 68 22.45 6.58 20.94
C LEU A 68 21.41 5.45 20.87
N ALA A 69 21.09 4.95 19.68
CA ALA A 69 20.19 3.80 19.53
C ALA A 69 20.76 2.51 20.15
N TYR A 70 22.06 2.44 20.33
CA TYR A 70 22.74 1.31 20.97
C TYR A 70 22.67 1.36 22.50
N TYR A 71 22.45 2.54 23.09
CA TYR A 71 22.39 2.76 24.53
C TYR A 71 20.95 2.64 25.09
N ASP A 72 20.19 1.68 24.62
CA ASP A 72 18.76 1.44 24.81
C ASP A 72 18.34 1.09 26.27
N VAL A 73 18.92 1.72 27.29
CA VAL A 73 18.67 1.33 28.68
C VAL A 73 17.56 2.14 29.36
N THR A 74 17.27 3.36 28.91
CA THR A 74 16.29 4.27 29.54
C THR A 74 15.17 4.75 28.65
N SER A 75 15.41 4.95 27.36
CA SER A 75 14.35 5.23 26.42
C SER A 75 13.64 3.93 26.00
N GLY A 76 12.35 3.85 26.24
CA GLY A 76 11.54 2.72 25.83
C GLY A 76 11.35 2.73 24.31
N LEU A 77 12.37 2.26 23.57
CA LEU A 77 12.23 2.02 22.12
C LEU A 77 11.53 0.68 21.93
N ARG A 78 10.35 0.69 21.36
CA ARG A 78 9.60 -0.53 21.10
C ARG A 78 8.95 -0.51 19.73
N ARG A 79 8.95 -1.67 19.07
CA ARG A 79 8.14 -1.89 17.89
C ARG A 79 6.78 -2.40 18.29
N MET A 80 5.73 -1.71 17.85
CA MET A 80 4.34 -2.03 18.18
C MET A 80 3.53 -2.19 16.89
N PHE A 81 2.48 -3.00 16.96
CA PHE A 81 1.54 -3.12 15.84
C PHE A 81 0.36 -2.18 16.03
N VAL A 82 -0.05 -1.51 14.94
CA VAL A 82 -1.27 -0.72 14.91
C VAL A 82 -2.46 -1.67 14.78
N SER A 83 -3.14 -1.88 15.88
CA SER A 83 -4.33 -2.75 15.95
C SER A 83 -5.57 -2.06 16.53
N ASN A 84 -5.42 -0.81 17.01
CA ASN A 84 -6.54 -0.02 17.51
C ASN A 84 -7.21 0.76 16.38
N PRO A 85 -8.48 0.47 16.03
CA PRO A 85 -9.20 1.16 14.97
C PRO A 85 -9.34 2.67 15.18
N SER A 86 -9.29 3.16 16.42
CA SER A 86 -9.48 4.58 16.73
C SER A 86 -8.38 5.49 16.17
N VAL A 87 -7.16 4.98 16.00
CA VAL A 87 -6.00 5.72 15.48
C VAL A 87 -5.83 5.55 13.96
N VAL A 88 -6.57 4.62 13.36
CA VAL A 88 -6.44 4.29 11.93
C VAL A 88 -7.03 5.40 11.07
N GLY A 89 -6.28 5.84 10.04
CA GLY A 89 -6.69 6.90 9.11
C GLY A 89 -6.60 8.31 9.67
N VAL A 90 -6.23 8.48 10.97
CA VAL A 90 -5.99 9.78 11.60
C VAL A 90 -4.56 10.22 11.34
N ARG A 91 -4.32 11.53 11.13
CA ARG A 91 -2.96 12.06 10.99
C ARG A 91 -2.22 11.96 12.32
N LEU A 92 -0.93 11.64 12.29
CA LEU A 92 -0.12 11.53 13.52
C LEU A 92 -0.10 12.85 14.31
N GLY A 93 0.01 13.99 13.64
CA GLY A 93 -0.05 15.30 14.27
C GLY A 93 -1.36 15.53 15.04
N ASP A 94 -2.50 15.09 14.48
CA ASP A 94 -3.83 15.25 15.11
C ASP A 94 -4.00 14.37 16.35
N LEU A 95 -3.26 13.26 16.45
CA LEU A 95 -3.28 12.40 17.64
C LEU A 95 -2.59 13.05 18.84
N GLY A 96 -1.68 14.01 18.59
CA GLY A 96 -0.96 14.73 19.65
C GLY A 96 -0.16 13.81 20.58
N LEU A 97 0.39 12.71 20.07
CA LEU A 97 1.03 11.68 20.86
C LEU A 97 2.26 12.20 21.61
N GLN A 98 3.07 13.02 20.92
CA GLN A 98 4.26 13.60 21.51
C GLN A 98 3.92 14.64 22.58
N SER A 99 3.04 15.59 22.28
CA SER A 99 2.71 16.70 23.18
C SER A 99 1.90 16.25 24.41
N LYS A 100 0.99 15.27 24.25
CA LYS A 100 0.11 14.83 25.34
C LYS A 100 0.69 13.72 26.21
N TYR A 101 1.52 12.85 25.59
CA TYR A 101 1.91 11.60 26.23
C TYR A 101 3.42 11.33 26.17
N GLY A 102 4.22 12.21 25.55
CA GLY A 102 5.65 11.97 25.35
C GLY A 102 5.93 10.70 24.54
N ILE A 103 5.07 10.40 23.56
CA ILE A 103 5.18 9.23 22.70
C ILE A 103 5.51 9.72 21.29
N LEU A 104 6.69 9.36 20.79
CA LEU A 104 7.15 9.67 19.45
C LEU A 104 7.10 8.42 18.59
N ILE A 105 6.48 8.50 17.41
CA ILE A 105 6.57 7.49 16.37
C ILE A 105 7.60 7.96 15.36
N THR A 106 8.68 7.21 15.19
CA THR A 106 9.79 7.59 14.30
C THR A 106 9.69 6.91 12.93
N ARG A 107 9.22 5.68 12.87
CA ARG A 107 9.09 4.91 11.64
C ARG A 107 7.79 4.15 11.59
N ILE A 108 7.28 3.99 10.38
CA ILE A 108 6.13 3.18 10.05
C ILE A 108 6.58 2.15 9.02
N ARG A 109 6.38 0.87 9.31
CA ARG A 109 6.55 -0.20 8.35
C ARG A 109 5.20 -0.76 7.96
N ARG A 110 4.87 -0.59 6.68
CA ARG A 110 3.64 -1.10 6.07
C ARG A 110 3.98 -2.18 5.08
N GLY A 111 3.67 -3.43 5.40
CA GLY A 111 4.19 -4.57 4.66
C GLY A 111 5.73 -4.57 4.65
N ASP A 112 6.32 -4.53 3.46
CA ASP A 112 7.77 -4.47 3.27
C ASP A 112 8.32 -3.05 3.04
N LYS A 113 7.46 -2.04 3.11
CA LYS A 113 7.85 -0.65 2.92
C LYS A 113 8.07 0.05 4.25
N ASP A 114 9.30 0.50 4.48
CA ASP A 114 9.65 1.38 5.60
C ASP A 114 9.49 2.85 5.20
N MET A 115 8.86 3.64 6.08
CA MET A 115 8.61 5.07 5.89
C MET A 115 8.99 5.81 7.16
N VAL A 116 9.51 7.04 7.00
CA VAL A 116 9.66 7.98 8.12
C VAL A 116 8.28 8.46 8.53
N ALA A 117 8.01 8.47 9.83
CA ALA A 117 6.78 9.02 10.36
C ALA A 117 6.85 10.55 10.37
N THR A 118 5.84 11.19 9.80
CA THR A 118 5.66 12.64 9.79
C THR A 118 4.28 12.97 10.36
N ASP A 119 4.04 14.23 10.71
CA ASP A 119 2.73 14.67 11.21
C ASP A 119 1.58 14.38 10.22
N ASP A 120 1.87 14.40 8.92
CA ASP A 120 0.90 14.10 7.87
C ASP A 120 0.67 12.59 7.67
N SER A 121 1.54 11.75 8.21
CA SER A 121 1.42 10.30 8.09
C SER A 121 0.14 9.80 8.76
N ARG A 122 -0.54 8.85 8.11
CA ARG A 122 -1.74 8.19 8.64
C ARG A 122 -1.42 6.73 8.91
N LEU A 123 -1.75 6.28 10.11
CA LEU A 123 -1.60 4.89 10.50
C LEU A 123 -2.66 4.02 9.85
N GLU A 124 -2.28 2.79 9.50
CA GLU A 124 -3.18 1.75 8.99
C GLU A 124 -3.14 0.51 9.87
N LEU A 125 -4.23 -0.27 9.83
CA LEU A 125 -4.25 -1.56 10.52
C LEU A 125 -3.14 -2.46 10.00
N GLY A 126 -2.35 -3.01 10.91
CA GLY A 126 -1.23 -3.88 10.57
C GLY A 126 0.09 -3.15 10.35
N ASP A 127 0.12 -1.82 10.37
CA ASP A 127 1.39 -1.10 10.38
C ASP A 127 2.21 -1.52 11.60
N ARG A 128 3.51 -1.66 11.40
CA ARG A 128 4.48 -1.84 12.48
C ARG A 128 5.18 -0.52 12.72
N VAL A 129 4.89 0.10 13.85
CA VAL A 129 5.45 1.41 14.22
C VAL A 129 6.62 1.26 15.19
N ARG A 130 7.63 2.12 15.01
CA ARG A 130 8.72 2.26 15.95
C ARG A 130 8.38 3.40 16.89
N VAL A 131 8.13 3.06 18.13
CA VAL A 131 7.73 3.98 19.20
C VAL A 131 8.93 4.27 20.07
N VAL A 132 9.19 5.53 20.35
CA VAL A 132 10.18 6.03 21.30
C VAL A 132 9.42 6.76 22.40
N THR A 133 9.58 6.33 23.65
CA THR A 133 8.90 6.93 24.79
C THR A 133 9.64 6.54 26.10
N ASN A 134 9.27 7.12 27.21
CA ASN A 134 9.78 6.68 28.52
C ASN A 134 9.18 5.31 28.88
N LYS A 135 9.94 4.48 29.58
CA LYS A 135 9.50 3.11 29.98
C LYS A 135 8.12 3.09 30.64
N GLU A 136 7.82 4.08 31.46
CA GLU A 136 6.53 4.23 32.14
C GLU A 136 5.36 4.41 31.17
N ASN A 137 5.61 5.06 30.03
CA ASN A 137 4.61 5.35 29.01
C ASN A 137 4.44 4.24 27.98
N LEU A 138 5.30 3.20 27.96
CA LEU A 138 5.21 2.09 27.01
C LEU A 138 3.85 1.38 27.09
N GLY A 139 3.33 1.15 28.30
CA GLY A 139 2.01 0.55 28.48
C GLY A 139 0.87 1.44 27.99
N ARG A 140 1.04 2.76 28.04
CA ARG A 140 0.08 3.72 27.47
C ARG A 140 0.17 3.75 25.95
N ALA A 141 1.38 3.76 25.41
CA ALA A 141 1.61 3.68 23.96
C ALA A 141 0.97 2.41 23.38
N ALA A 142 1.20 1.24 24.00
CA ALA A 142 0.60 -0.02 23.58
C ALA A 142 -0.94 0.02 23.60
N ARG A 143 -1.56 0.67 24.58
CA ARG A 143 -3.03 0.82 24.62
C ARG A 143 -3.56 1.76 23.56
N ILE A 144 -2.83 2.84 23.23
CA ILE A 144 -3.24 3.80 22.20
C ILE A 144 -3.11 3.16 20.82
N VAL A 145 -1.98 2.54 20.53
CA VAL A 145 -1.68 1.92 19.22
C VAL A 145 -2.39 0.57 19.07
N GLY A 146 -2.60 -0.16 20.18
CA GLY A 146 -3.27 -1.45 20.24
C GLY A 146 -2.32 -2.62 20.49
N ASP A 147 -1.17 -2.68 19.83
CA ASP A 147 -0.09 -3.69 19.94
C ASP A 147 -0.57 -5.16 20.09
N SER A 148 -1.63 -5.52 19.35
CA SER A 148 -2.21 -6.86 19.37
C SER A 148 -2.02 -7.53 18.02
N TYR A 149 -1.18 -8.57 17.96
CA TYR A 149 -1.02 -9.40 16.77
C TYR A 149 -2.30 -10.19 16.44
N LYS A 150 -3.04 -10.61 17.46
CA LYS A 150 -4.29 -11.36 17.28
C LYS A 150 -5.34 -10.56 16.52
N SER A 151 -5.55 -9.30 16.87
CA SER A 151 -6.52 -8.46 16.14
C SER A 151 -6.12 -8.13 14.71
N LEU A 152 -4.86 -8.34 14.33
CA LEU A 152 -4.39 -8.16 12.93
C LEU A 152 -4.66 -9.37 12.05
N SER A 153 -4.85 -10.55 12.63
CA SER A 153 -5.21 -11.77 11.90
C SER A 153 -6.73 -11.92 11.73
N GLU A 154 -7.51 -11.14 12.47
CA GLU A 154 -8.96 -11.15 12.38
C GLU A 154 -9.42 -10.12 11.33
N ILE A 155 -10.18 -10.60 10.35
CA ILE A 155 -10.84 -9.75 9.35
C ILE A 155 -12.19 -9.36 9.92
N ASP A 156 -12.50 -8.07 9.91
CA ASP A 156 -13.88 -7.64 10.16
C ASP A 156 -14.77 -8.08 9.00
N ILE A 157 -15.31 -9.31 9.13
CA ILE A 157 -16.15 -9.95 8.13
C ILE A 157 -17.39 -9.11 7.86
N LEU A 158 -17.93 -8.42 8.86
CA LEU A 158 -19.14 -7.61 8.70
C LEU A 158 -18.85 -6.43 7.77
N THR A 159 -17.83 -5.64 8.06
CA THR A 159 -17.44 -4.49 7.23
C THR A 159 -17.09 -4.92 5.80
N PHE A 160 -16.34 -6.02 5.67
CA PHE A 160 -16.00 -6.59 4.36
C PHE A 160 -17.23 -7.02 3.57
N SER A 161 -18.15 -7.73 4.20
CA SER A 161 -19.39 -8.19 3.56
C SER A 161 -20.32 -7.05 3.16
N VAL A 162 -20.43 -6.02 4.01
CA VAL A 162 -21.20 -4.80 3.68
C VAL A 162 -20.60 -4.10 2.48
N GLY A 163 -19.27 -3.99 2.40
CA GLY A 163 -18.59 -3.40 1.24
C GLY A 163 -18.91 -4.15 -0.05
N ILE A 164 -18.86 -5.50 -0.04
CA ILE A 164 -19.22 -6.33 -1.19
C ILE A 164 -20.70 -6.15 -1.56
N ALA A 165 -21.60 -6.19 -0.58
CA ALA A 165 -23.04 -6.05 -0.81
C ALA A 165 -23.39 -4.70 -1.45
N LEU A 166 -22.81 -3.60 -0.94
CA LEU A 166 -22.93 -2.28 -1.54
C LEU A 166 -22.42 -2.26 -2.99
N GLY A 167 -21.29 -2.91 -3.22
CA GLY A 167 -20.71 -3.04 -4.57
C GLY A 167 -21.64 -3.77 -5.53
N LEU A 168 -22.21 -4.88 -5.12
CA LEU A 168 -23.16 -5.63 -5.94
C LEU A 168 -24.45 -4.83 -6.22
N LEU A 169 -24.94 -4.07 -5.26
CA LEU A 169 -26.08 -3.19 -5.45
C LEU A 169 -25.78 -2.09 -6.48
N VAL A 170 -24.63 -1.41 -6.34
CA VAL A 170 -24.19 -0.38 -7.29
C VAL A 170 -23.98 -0.98 -8.69
N GLY A 171 -23.45 -2.21 -8.76
CA GLY A 171 -23.25 -2.91 -10.02
C GLY A 171 -24.52 -3.17 -10.83
N LYS A 172 -25.66 -3.26 -10.17
CA LYS A 172 -26.99 -3.48 -10.79
C LYS A 172 -27.74 -2.19 -11.15
N ILE A 173 -27.17 -1.02 -10.90
CA ILE A 173 -27.81 0.24 -11.26
C ILE A 173 -27.82 0.38 -12.77
N PRO A 174 -29.02 0.47 -13.40
CA PRO A 174 -29.12 0.62 -14.83
C PRO A 174 -28.88 2.07 -15.24
N PHE A 175 -27.91 2.32 -16.10
CA PHE A 175 -27.64 3.62 -16.71
C PHE A 175 -28.19 3.65 -18.14
N PRO A 176 -29.21 4.46 -18.44
CA PRO A 176 -29.76 4.52 -19.79
C PRO A 176 -28.76 5.16 -20.74
N ILE A 177 -28.52 4.49 -21.91
CA ILE A 177 -27.65 5.00 -22.95
C ILE A 177 -28.49 5.72 -24.02
N PRO A 178 -28.07 6.92 -24.50
CA PRO A 178 -28.69 7.55 -25.64
C PRO A 178 -28.69 6.62 -26.86
N GLY A 179 -29.88 6.20 -27.29
CA GLY A 179 -30.04 5.28 -28.41
C GLY A 179 -30.68 3.93 -28.08
N GLY A 180 -31.16 3.73 -26.84
CA GLY A 180 -31.97 2.57 -26.49
C GLY A 180 -31.14 1.36 -26.05
N GLY A 181 -30.42 1.49 -24.98
CA GLY A 181 -29.73 0.40 -24.27
C GLY A 181 -29.58 0.75 -22.81
N VAL A 182 -29.23 -0.22 -21.98
CA VAL A 182 -28.95 -0.05 -20.57
C VAL A 182 -27.50 -0.50 -20.33
N LEU A 183 -26.71 0.36 -19.69
CA LEU A 183 -25.37 0.06 -19.25
C LEU A 183 -25.39 -0.30 -17.77
N GLU A 184 -24.83 -1.45 -17.42
CA GLU A 184 -24.64 -1.86 -16.05
C GLU A 184 -23.18 -2.13 -15.76
N LEU A 185 -22.68 -1.75 -14.59
CA LEU A 185 -21.31 -2.06 -14.17
C LEU A 185 -21.14 -3.56 -13.89
N GLY A 186 -22.23 -4.25 -13.62
CA GLY A 186 -22.27 -5.67 -13.36
C GLY A 186 -21.66 -6.07 -12.02
N SER A 187 -21.61 -7.39 -11.80
CA SER A 187 -21.14 -7.98 -10.55
C SER A 187 -19.62 -7.81 -10.30
N ALA A 188 -18.86 -7.40 -11.30
CA ALA A 188 -17.43 -7.14 -11.17
C ALA A 188 -17.11 -5.65 -11.03
N GLY A 189 -17.72 -4.80 -11.86
CA GLY A 189 -17.44 -3.37 -11.89
C GLY A 189 -18.00 -2.62 -10.67
N GLY A 190 -19.16 -3.00 -10.18
CA GLY A 190 -19.77 -2.39 -9.00
C GLY A 190 -18.90 -2.53 -7.73
N PRO A 191 -18.54 -3.76 -7.31
CA PRO A 191 -17.65 -3.96 -6.16
C PRO A 191 -16.28 -3.31 -6.33
N LEU A 192 -15.74 -3.25 -7.54
CA LEU A 192 -14.49 -2.56 -7.82
C LEU A 192 -14.58 -1.05 -7.51
N ILE A 193 -15.61 -0.37 -8.03
CA ILE A 193 -15.80 1.07 -7.82
C ILE A 193 -16.07 1.37 -6.34
N VAL A 194 -16.97 0.61 -5.72
CA VAL A 194 -17.28 0.80 -4.29
C VAL A 194 -16.05 0.53 -3.43
N GLY A 195 -15.29 -0.53 -3.74
CA GLY A 195 -14.05 -0.85 -3.03
C GLY A 195 -13.00 0.25 -3.15
N LEU A 196 -12.85 0.88 -4.32
CA LEU A 196 -11.96 2.02 -4.51
C LEU A 196 -12.40 3.24 -3.69
N ILE A 197 -13.70 3.55 -3.68
CA ILE A 197 -14.24 4.68 -2.91
C ILE A 197 -14.05 4.44 -1.41
N LEU A 198 -14.45 3.29 -0.90
CA LEU A 198 -14.33 2.94 0.51
C LEU A 198 -12.85 2.87 0.95
N GLY A 199 -11.99 2.32 0.08
CA GLY A 199 -10.55 2.28 0.30
C GLY A 199 -9.92 3.66 0.35
N ALA A 200 -10.33 4.58 -0.53
CA ALA A 200 -9.87 5.98 -0.52
C ALA A 200 -10.36 6.75 0.71
N LEU A 201 -11.61 6.53 1.15
CA LEU A 201 -12.14 7.10 2.38
C LEU A 201 -11.42 6.56 3.62
N GLY A 202 -11.02 5.30 3.60
CA GLY A 202 -10.34 4.61 4.69
C GLY A 202 -11.21 4.35 5.91
N ARG A 203 -12.05 5.33 6.29
CA ARG A 203 -13.05 5.19 7.37
C ARG A 203 -14.26 6.10 7.14
N THR A 204 -15.39 5.72 7.70
CA THR A 204 -16.61 6.52 7.72
C THR A 204 -17.21 6.48 9.13
N GLY A 205 -16.99 7.55 9.89
CA GLY A 205 -17.35 7.59 11.31
C GLY A 205 -16.60 6.48 12.10
N PRO A 206 -17.32 5.59 12.79
CA PRO A 206 -16.72 4.49 13.55
C PRO A 206 -16.25 3.34 12.65
N ILE A 207 -16.74 3.23 11.42
CA ILE A 207 -16.48 2.10 10.51
C ILE A 207 -15.14 2.31 9.82
N VAL A 208 -14.23 1.33 9.92
CA VAL A 208 -12.93 1.29 9.24
C VAL A 208 -13.04 0.34 8.06
N TRP A 209 -12.84 0.85 6.84
CA TRP A 209 -12.94 0.07 5.59
C TRP A 209 -11.63 -0.64 5.22
N ARG A 210 -10.55 -0.34 5.92
CA ARG A 210 -9.23 -0.90 5.65
C ARG A 210 -9.04 -2.24 6.35
N ILE A 211 -8.54 -3.21 5.60
CA ILE A 211 -8.19 -4.54 6.06
C ILE A 211 -6.69 -4.57 6.37
N PRO A 212 -6.23 -5.28 7.41
CA PRO A 212 -4.81 -5.45 7.68
C PRO A 212 -4.08 -6.01 6.44
N TYR A 213 -2.85 -5.54 6.20
CA TYR A 213 -2.08 -5.88 4.99
C TYR A 213 -1.94 -7.40 4.79
N SER A 214 -1.58 -8.14 5.84
CA SER A 214 -1.46 -9.61 5.79
C SER A 214 -2.76 -10.31 5.40
N SER A 215 -3.88 -9.86 5.98
CA SER A 215 -5.21 -10.42 5.69
C SER A 215 -5.64 -10.10 4.25
N ASN A 216 -5.33 -8.89 3.77
CA ASN A 216 -5.59 -8.50 2.38
C ASN A 216 -4.84 -9.39 1.38
N LEU A 217 -3.56 -9.71 1.65
CA LEU A 217 -2.79 -10.63 0.81
C LEU A 217 -3.45 -12.01 0.72
N THR A 218 -3.90 -12.55 1.85
CA THR A 218 -4.56 -13.86 1.90
C THR A 218 -5.89 -13.86 1.13
N ILE A 219 -6.75 -12.85 1.35
CA ILE A 219 -8.03 -12.73 0.63
C ILE A 219 -7.79 -12.58 -0.87
N ARG A 220 -6.80 -11.78 -1.28
CA ARG A 220 -6.43 -11.58 -2.69
C ARG A 220 -6.02 -12.91 -3.33
N GLN A 221 -5.17 -13.69 -2.65
CA GLN A 221 -4.72 -14.99 -3.15
C GLN A 221 -5.88 -15.99 -3.28
N LEU A 222 -6.75 -16.09 -2.27
CA LEU A 222 -7.95 -16.91 -2.33
C LEU A 222 -8.90 -16.46 -3.45
N GLY A 223 -9.13 -15.14 -3.58
CA GLY A 223 -9.97 -14.57 -4.62
C GLY A 223 -9.47 -14.89 -6.02
N ILE A 224 -8.16 -14.76 -6.28
CA ILE A 224 -7.56 -15.13 -7.57
C ILE A 224 -7.70 -16.64 -7.83
N THR A 225 -7.45 -17.48 -6.83
CA THR A 225 -7.56 -18.92 -6.95
C THR A 225 -8.98 -19.36 -7.30
N PHE A 226 -9.99 -18.86 -6.58
CA PHE A 226 -11.40 -19.18 -6.86
C PHE A 226 -11.85 -18.63 -8.21
N PHE A 227 -11.42 -17.44 -8.57
CA PHE A 227 -11.70 -16.85 -9.88
C PHE A 227 -11.16 -17.73 -11.03
N LEU A 228 -9.88 -18.13 -10.94
CA LEU A 228 -9.27 -18.99 -11.95
C LEU A 228 -9.90 -20.39 -12.00
N ALA A 229 -10.19 -20.98 -10.84
CA ALA A 229 -10.88 -22.26 -10.75
C ALA A 229 -12.29 -22.19 -11.37
N GLY A 230 -13.05 -21.12 -11.09
CA GLY A 230 -14.38 -20.90 -11.66
C GLY A 230 -14.35 -20.76 -13.19
N ILE A 231 -13.41 -19.96 -13.72
CA ILE A 231 -13.23 -19.82 -15.17
C ILE A 231 -12.82 -21.16 -15.77
N GLY A 232 -11.86 -21.87 -15.18
CA GLY A 232 -11.39 -23.15 -15.67
C GLY A 232 -12.50 -24.20 -15.72
N ALA A 233 -13.34 -24.27 -14.67
CA ALA A 233 -14.46 -25.19 -14.61
C ALA A 233 -15.51 -24.90 -15.69
N ASN A 234 -15.86 -23.61 -15.90
CA ASN A 234 -16.83 -23.24 -16.91
C ASN A 234 -16.29 -23.38 -18.34
N ALA A 235 -15.05 -22.96 -18.59
CA ALA A 235 -14.46 -22.99 -19.93
C ALA A 235 -13.97 -24.37 -20.37
N GLY A 236 -13.65 -25.25 -19.43
CA GLY A 236 -12.98 -26.54 -19.74
C GLY A 236 -13.80 -27.46 -20.65
N GLY A 237 -15.11 -27.57 -20.43
CA GLY A 237 -15.99 -28.36 -21.27
C GLY A 237 -16.13 -27.88 -22.71
N ASP A 238 -16.21 -26.56 -22.88
CA ASP A 238 -16.34 -25.92 -24.19
C ASP A 238 -15.00 -25.85 -24.92
N PHE A 239 -13.89 -25.76 -24.21
CA PHE A 239 -12.55 -25.80 -24.76
C PHE A 239 -12.27 -27.15 -25.49
N LEU A 240 -12.68 -28.28 -24.91
CA LEU A 240 -12.53 -29.59 -25.56
C LEU A 240 -13.35 -29.71 -26.85
N LYS A 241 -14.51 -29.07 -26.90
CA LYS A 241 -15.32 -28.97 -28.13
C LYS A 241 -14.69 -28.04 -29.17
N ALA A 242 -14.16 -26.90 -28.71
CA ALA A 242 -13.55 -25.90 -29.58
C ALA A 242 -12.29 -26.42 -30.27
N ILE A 243 -11.42 -27.15 -29.59
CA ILE A 243 -10.19 -27.72 -30.20
C ILE A 243 -10.50 -28.67 -31.39
N LYS A 244 -11.63 -29.31 -31.39
CA LYS A 244 -12.05 -30.23 -32.48
C LYS A 244 -12.53 -29.47 -33.72
N ASN A 245 -12.77 -28.17 -33.64
CA ASN A 245 -13.22 -27.35 -34.75
C ASN A 245 -12.04 -26.58 -35.38
N PRO A 246 -11.73 -26.80 -36.68
CA PRO A 246 -10.64 -26.08 -37.37
C PRO A 246 -10.73 -24.55 -37.30
N SER A 247 -11.94 -24.00 -37.37
CA SER A 247 -12.15 -22.56 -37.26
C SER A 247 -11.72 -21.98 -35.90
N SER A 248 -11.87 -22.77 -34.83
CA SER A 248 -11.43 -22.35 -33.49
C SER A 248 -9.91 -22.31 -33.38
N LEU A 249 -9.19 -23.17 -34.06
CA LEU A 249 -7.72 -23.12 -34.10
C LEU A 249 -7.22 -21.84 -34.74
N THR A 250 -7.89 -21.37 -35.79
CA THR A 250 -7.58 -20.08 -36.41
C THR A 250 -7.81 -18.92 -35.44
N ILE A 251 -8.92 -18.93 -34.69
CA ILE A 251 -9.23 -17.92 -33.68
C ILE A 251 -8.16 -17.92 -32.56
N ILE A 252 -7.75 -19.10 -32.12
CA ILE A 252 -6.70 -19.26 -31.10
C ILE A 252 -5.37 -18.67 -31.61
N ALA A 253 -4.98 -19.00 -32.85
CA ALA A 253 -3.73 -18.51 -33.44
C ALA A 253 -3.74 -16.99 -33.60
N VAL A 254 -4.81 -16.41 -34.15
CA VAL A 254 -4.96 -14.95 -34.27
C VAL A 254 -4.97 -14.27 -32.91
N GLY A 255 -5.69 -14.83 -31.94
CA GLY A 255 -5.72 -14.33 -30.56
C GLY A 255 -4.35 -14.35 -29.90
N ALA A 256 -3.58 -15.41 -30.10
CA ALA A 256 -2.21 -15.51 -29.56
C ALA A 256 -1.29 -14.44 -30.18
N VAL A 257 -1.33 -14.24 -31.49
CA VAL A 257 -0.55 -13.20 -32.17
C VAL A 257 -0.94 -11.79 -31.69
N LEU A 258 -2.24 -11.50 -31.62
CA LEU A 258 -2.73 -10.21 -31.12
C LEU A 258 -2.27 -9.95 -29.69
N THR A 259 -2.44 -10.93 -28.81
CA THR A 259 -2.02 -10.82 -27.40
C THR A 259 -0.51 -10.57 -27.30
N PHE A 260 0.30 -11.32 -28.06
CA PHE A 260 1.75 -11.14 -28.08
C PHE A 260 2.15 -9.73 -28.55
N VAL A 261 1.57 -9.27 -29.67
CA VAL A 261 1.87 -7.96 -30.23
C VAL A 261 1.46 -6.84 -29.28
N LEU A 262 0.23 -6.88 -28.76
CA LEU A 262 -0.29 -5.84 -27.86
C LEU A 262 0.47 -5.80 -26.54
N THR A 263 0.81 -6.95 -25.97
CA THR A 263 1.58 -7.02 -24.72
C THR A 263 2.99 -6.49 -24.93
N SER A 264 3.66 -6.89 -26.01
CA SER A 264 5.00 -6.41 -26.35
C SER A 264 5.01 -4.90 -26.58
N LEU A 265 4.02 -4.38 -27.33
CA LEU A 265 3.87 -2.96 -27.58
C LEU A 265 3.64 -2.17 -26.26
N THR A 266 2.77 -2.67 -25.40
CA THR A 266 2.52 -2.07 -24.07
C THR A 266 3.79 -2.02 -23.26
N LEU A 267 4.55 -3.12 -23.16
CA LEU A 267 5.81 -3.18 -22.41
C LEU A 267 6.84 -2.19 -22.98
N ILE A 268 6.96 -2.11 -24.31
CA ILE A 268 7.89 -1.16 -24.97
C ILE A 268 7.50 0.28 -24.66
N ILE A 269 6.22 0.63 -24.80
CA ILE A 269 5.74 1.99 -24.55
C ILE A 269 5.96 2.37 -23.08
N VAL A 270 5.61 1.49 -22.13
CA VAL A 270 5.71 1.79 -20.70
C VAL A 270 7.17 1.84 -20.25
N TYR A 271 7.99 0.87 -20.68
CA TYR A 271 9.39 0.79 -20.28
C TYR A 271 10.26 1.83 -20.96
N LYS A 272 10.18 1.97 -22.30
CA LYS A 272 11.01 2.91 -23.08
C LYS A 272 10.39 4.30 -23.22
N GLY A 273 9.07 4.39 -23.40
CA GLY A 273 8.36 5.66 -23.58
C GLY A 273 8.22 6.43 -22.26
N PHE A 274 7.62 5.79 -21.26
CA PHE A 274 7.45 6.41 -19.95
C PHE A 274 8.64 6.22 -19.00
N LYS A 275 9.65 5.43 -19.39
CA LYS A 275 10.87 5.14 -18.60
C LYS A 275 10.59 4.60 -17.20
N LEU A 276 9.49 3.86 -17.06
CA LEU A 276 9.14 3.22 -15.78
C LEU A 276 10.00 1.95 -15.57
N PRO A 277 10.26 1.55 -14.30
CA PRO A 277 10.94 0.30 -13.99
C PRO A 277 10.26 -0.89 -14.66
N TYR A 278 11.04 -1.89 -15.09
CA TYR A 278 10.51 -3.05 -15.82
C TYR A 278 9.44 -3.81 -15.01
N GLY A 279 9.63 -3.98 -13.70
CA GLY A 279 8.62 -4.60 -12.83
C GLY A 279 7.29 -3.83 -12.84
N THR A 280 7.33 -2.50 -12.80
CA THR A 280 6.13 -1.64 -12.92
C THR A 280 5.49 -1.80 -14.31
N ALA A 281 6.29 -1.88 -15.37
CA ALA A 281 5.79 -2.07 -16.74
C ALA A 281 5.06 -3.43 -16.89
N MET A 282 5.57 -4.50 -16.29
CA MET A 282 4.90 -5.81 -16.24
C MET A 282 3.55 -5.71 -15.52
N GLY A 283 3.49 -4.99 -14.40
CA GLY A 283 2.26 -4.74 -13.66
C GLY A 283 1.24 -3.94 -14.47
N VAL A 284 1.67 -2.89 -15.15
CA VAL A 284 0.82 -2.09 -16.05
C VAL A 284 0.26 -2.96 -17.19
N ALA A 285 1.07 -3.80 -17.81
CA ALA A 285 0.60 -4.72 -18.84
C ALA A 285 -0.45 -5.71 -18.28
N ALA A 286 -0.17 -6.35 -17.14
CA ALA A 286 -1.12 -7.23 -16.48
C ALA A 286 -2.43 -6.51 -16.12
N GLY A 287 -2.36 -5.27 -15.64
CA GLY A 287 -3.52 -4.42 -15.31
C GLY A 287 -4.32 -4.02 -16.55
N LEU A 288 -3.65 -3.60 -17.62
CA LEU A 288 -4.30 -3.23 -18.88
C LEU A 288 -5.06 -4.42 -19.49
N PHE A 289 -4.46 -5.61 -19.44
CA PHE A 289 -5.13 -6.83 -19.93
C PHE A 289 -6.09 -7.44 -18.93
N THR A 290 -6.20 -6.87 -17.74
CA THR A 290 -7.06 -7.36 -16.63
C THR A 290 -6.77 -8.82 -16.27
N GLN A 291 -5.48 -9.18 -16.22
CA GLN A 291 -4.99 -10.55 -16.02
C GLN A 291 -4.27 -10.71 -14.66
N PRO A 292 -4.99 -11.14 -13.60
CA PRO A 292 -4.41 -11.36 -12.28
C PRO A 292 -3.33 -12.46 -12.26
N ALA A 293 -3.45 -13.49 -13.13
CA ALA A 293 -2.46 -14.55 -13.22
C ALA A 293 -1.10 -14.04 -13.72
N THR A 294 -1.10 -13.10 -14.68
CA THR A 294 0.12 -12.46 -15.16
C THR A 294 0.76 -11.60 -14.07
N LEU A 295 -0.05 -10.96 -13.22
CA LEU A 295 0.48 -10.23 -12.05
C LEU A 295 1.17 -11.17 -11.07
N GLY A 296 0.57 -12.33 -10.77
CA GLY A 296 1.20 -13.35 -9.91
C GLY A 296 2.57 -13.75 -10.45
N TYR A 297 2.64 -14.11 -11.72
CA TYR A 297 3.90 -14.43 -12.39
C TYR A 297 4.92 -13.28 -12.33
N ALA A 298 4.49 -12.04 -12.57
CA ALA A 298 5.37 -10.87 -12.51
C ALA A 298 5.97 -10.66 -11.11
N ASN A 299 5.16 -10.84 -10.05
CA ASN A 299 5.64 -10.77 -8.67
C ASN A 299 6.67 -11.85 -8.35
N ASP A 300 6.41 -13.09 -8.78
CA ASP A 300 7.33 -14.22 -8.58
C ASP A 300 8.69 -14.00 -9.28
N GLN A 301 8.68 -13.35 -10.45
CA GLN A 301 9.91 -13.06 -11.20
C GLN A 301 10.70 -11.88 -10.63
N THR A 302 10.02 -10.88 -10.10
CA THR A 302 10.68 -9.64 -9.63
C THR A 302 11.03 -9.67 -8.14
N ASN A 303 10.40 -10.54 -7.36
CA ASN A 303 10.52 -10.61 -5.90
C ASN A 303 10.36 -9.24 -5.21
N ASN A 304 9.50 -8.37 -5.75
CA ASN A 304 9.22 -7.05 -5.19
C ASN A 304 7.79 -6.60 -5.51
N GLU A 305 7.36 -5.47 -4.91
CA GLU A 305 6.00 -4.92 -5.04
C GLU A 305 5.79 -3.99 -6.27
N LEU A 306 6.78 -3.81 -7.12
CA LEU A 306 6.66 -2.94 -8.30
C LEU A 306 5.56 -3.38 -9.27
N PRO A 307 5.38 -4.68 -9.58
CA PRO A 307 4.27 -5.12 -10.41
C PRO A 307 2.89 -4.83 -9.80
N ASN A 308 2.75 -4.99 -8.48
CA ASN A 308 1.50 -4.67 -7.77
C ASN A 308 1.16 -3.18 -7.91
N THR A 309 2.15 -2.30 -7.80
CA THR A 309 1.96 -0.86 -7.96
C THR A 309 1.48 -0.52 -9.38
N GLY A 310 2.13 -1.06 -10.41
CA GLY A 310 1.72 -0.85 -11.80
C GLY A 310 0.31 -1.39 -12.08
N TYR A 311 0.02 -2.59 -11.59
CA TYR A 311 -1.28 -3.24 -11.76
C TYR A 311 -2.42 -2.44 -11.10
N SER A 312 -2.27 -2.10 -9.83
CA SER A 312 -3.31 -1.40 -9.06
C SER A 312 -3.65 -0.02 -9.63
N THR A 313 -2.69 0.63 -10.28
CA THR A 313 -2.88 1.94 -10.91
C THR A 313 -3.75 1.82 -12.17
N VAL A 314 -3.57 0.78 -12.98
CA VAL A 314 -4.18 0.68 -14.32
C VAL A 314 -5.42 -0.21 -14.33
N PHE A 315 -5.42 -1.30 -13.57
CA PHE A 315 -6.49 -2.31 -13.59
C PHE A 315 -7.91 -1.75 -13.40
N PRO A 316 -8.18 -0.85 -12.43
CA PRO A 316 -9.53 -0.34 -12.22
C PRO A 316 -10.07 0.40 -13.44
N MET A 317 -9.25 1.28 -14.02
CA MET A 317 -9.64 2.07 -15.19
C MET A 317 -9.80 1.18 -16.42
N ALA A 318 -8.89 0.24 -16.62
CA ALA A 318 -8.95 -0.72 -17.74
C ALA A 318 -10.20 -1.60 -17.65
N MET A 319 -10.56 -2.05 -16.46
CA MET A 319 -11.76 -2.87 -16.24
C MET A 319 -13.03 -2.10 -16.54
N ILE A 320 -13.18 -0.91 -16.01
CA ILE A 320 -14.35 -0.04 -16.24
C ILE A 320 -14.46 0.30 -17.73
N ALA A 321 -13.36 0.73 -18.37
CA ALA A 321 -13.34 1.07 -19.78
C ALA A 321 -13.77 -0.10 -20.66
N LYS A 322 -13.28 -1.32 -20.38
CA LYS A 322 -13.65 -2.52 -21.13
C LYS A 322 -15.13 -2.89 -20.96
N ILE A 323 -15.69 -2.78 -19.75
CA ILE A 323 -17.11 -3.02 -19.52
C ILE A 323 -17.95 -2.06 -20.37
N ILE A 324 -17.62 -0.77 -20.35
CA ILE A 324 -18.35 0.25 -21.12
C ILE A 324 -18.19 0.01 -22.63
N VAL A 325 -16.97 -0.18 -23.10
CA VAL A 325 -16.71 -0.38 -24.53
C VAL A 325 -17.39 -1.64 -25.06
N ALA A 326 -17.35 -2.75 -24.31
CA ALA A 326 -18.00 -3.98 -24.72
C ALA A 326 -19.52 -3.80 -24.87
N GLN A 327 -20.18 -3.13 -23.93
CA GLN A 327 -21.61 -2.89 -23.99
C GLN A 327 -22.00 -1.93 -25.15
N VAL A 328 -21.22 -0.86 -25.33
CA VAL A 328 -21.42 0.07 -26.47
C VAL A 328 -21.26 -0.66 -27.81
N LEU A 329 -20.23 -1.51 -27.95
CA LEU A 329 -20.02 -2.31 -29.15
C LEU A 329 -21.21 -3.21 -29.45
N VAL A 330 -21.74 -3.91 -28.46
CA VAL A 330 -22.95 -4.75 -28.63
C VAL A 330 -24.12 -3.92 -29.15
N VAL A 331 -24.40 -2.76 -28.53
CA VAL A 331 -25.49 -1.88 -28.97
C VAL A 331 -25.30 -1.41 -30.40
N VAL A 332 -24.06 -1.05 -30.80
CA VAL A 332 -23.75 -0.61 -32.16
C VAL A 332 -23.91 -1.77 -33.16
N MET A 333 -23.42 -2.97 -32.83
CA MET A 333 -23.54 -4.15 -33.69
C MET A 333 -25.01 -4.52 -33.92
N VAL A 334 -25.82 -4.55 -32.88
CA VAL A 334 -27.27 -4.79 -33.00
C VAL A 334 -27.95 -3.76 -33.90
N LYS A 335 -27.59 -2.47 -33.77
CA LYS A 335 -28.12 -1.41 -34.66
C LYS A 335 -27.70 -1.55 -36.12
N MET A 336 -26.49 -2.08 -36.37
CA MET A 336 -25.99 -2.33 -37.72
C MET A 336 -26.55 -3.61 -38.37
N GLY A 337 -27.43 -4.33 -37.64
CA GLY A 337 -28.00 -5.60 -38.14
C GLY A 337 -26.99 -6.74 -38.17
N ILE A 338 -25.84 -6.58 -37.56
CA ILE A 338 -24.84 -7.64 -37.41
C ILE A 338 -25.34 -8.47 -36.21
N GLY A 339 -26.02 -9.60 -36.51
CA GLY A 339 -26.60 -10.48 -35.48
C GLY A 339 -25.56 -10.94 -34.49
N VAL A 340 -25.88 -10.81 -33.20
CA VAL A 340 -25.18 -11.40 -32.08
C VAL A 340 -25.85 -12.71 -31.72
#